data_3ab40e5f7c9bd8ae843699eb51300e98
#
_entry.id   3ab40e5f7c9bd8ae843699eb51300e98
#
_cell.length_a   1.000
_cell.length_b   1.000
_cell.length_c   1.000
_cell.angle_alpha   90.00
_cell.angle_beta   90.00
_cell.angle_gamma   90.00
#
_symmetry.space_group_name_H-M   'P 1'
#
loop_
_entity.id
_entity.type
_entity.pdbx_description
1 polymer ?
#
loop_
_entity_poly.entity_id
_entity_poly.type
_entity_poly.pdbx_seq_one_letter_code
_entity_poly.pdbx_strand_id
1 'polypeptide(L)'
;MSIDIGAEATNAESADASHDQLDTLPDELLLQVFEVLGRTSKRDLCNVSRLNKRYHRLSDAVLYKSILFETPDLHLTFSESLGRRPRRGSAIYEVKLAYPSAALEQLALDAPLRHHYDPSHSLSRMSNLEKLDISLPDKLLHGIGCLFNGPFDLACLKTCNLYYQTPDDGYWDLRENIHIFAHPELESLTIRRAKLDDRGFDSLERPHETALKRLHLIECDISDDTLSDVLEFPIGLEEFVMTQLEDPEPELEESSDSFSDYIVALGSQAHSLKTITIDFPSLGCRKTLRMREFEALKELRLNWDYQLFGKSSKKPRLHSVGLPPELELLEFFNELGKDEEVTDLLLAMLQNKSVVARTLKRMIVVEGNDKVLKEVKATCKEQGLQLDIIGELDEDDSDDDTDGITDSDSEETEEEEEED
;
A
#
# COMPACT_ATOMS: atom_id res chain seq x y z
N MET A 1 22.34 50.01 81.76
CA MET A 1 22.92 50.14 80.45
C MET A 1 22.30 49.04 79.57
N SER A 2 21.25 49.37 78.93
CA SER A 2 20.54 48.48 78.01
C SER A 2 20.89 48.92 76.63
N ILE A 3 21.40 47.99 75.78
CA ILE A 3 21.67 48.21 74.40
C ILE A 3 20.56 47.51 73.59
N ASP A 4 19.80 48.35 72.95
CA ASP A 4 18.72 47.95 72.06
C ASP A 4 19.38 47.64 70.67
N ILE A 5 19.20 46.40 70.25
CA ILE A 5 19.63 46.00 68.89
C ILE A 5 18.37 45.77 68.08
N GLY A 6 18.08 46.77 67.17
CA GLY A 6 17.01 46.69 66.26
C GLY A 6 17.26 45.56 65.19
N ALA A 7 16.29 44.69 65.12
CA ALA A 7 16.23 43.67 64.06
C ALA A 7 15.56 44.26 62.82
N GLU A 8 16.34 44.49 61.79
CA GLU A 8 15.83 44.73 60.44
C GLU A 8 15.20 43.44 59.92
N ALA A 9 13.90 43.48 59.75
CA ALA A 9 13.15 42.42 59.03
C ALA A 9 13.43 42.60 57.50
N THR A 10 14.28 41.79 56.98
CA THR A 10 14.41 41.65 55.52
C THR A 10 13.15 40.97 55.01
N ASN A 11 12.38 41.72 54.24
CA ASN A 11 11.30 41.24 53.38
C ASN A 11 11.92 40.25 52.40
N ALA A 12 11.67 38.95 52.64
CA ALA A 12 11.83 37.94 51.59
C ALA A 12 10.68 38.17 50.59
N GLU A 13 10.99 38.79 49.50
CA GLU A 13 10.13 38.81 48.31
C GLU A 13 9.77 37.37 48.02
N SER A 14 8.49 37.03 48.13
CA SER A 14 7.92 35.81 47.65
C SER A 14 8.20 35.73 46.14
N ALA A 15 9.08 34.82 45.76
CA ALA A 15 9.25 34.44 44.37
C ALA A 15 7.85 34.09 43.83
N ASP A 16 7.36 34.97 43.01
CA ASP A 16 6.09 34.82 42.31
C ASP A 16 6.17 33.48 41.56
N ALA A 17 5.43 32.51 42.07
CA ALA A 17 5.30 31.22 41.41
C ALA A 17 4.64 31.52 40.07
N SER A 18 5.46 31.60 39.02
CA SER A 18 4.97 31.68 37.66
C SER A 18 4.04 30.48 37.47
N HIS A 19 2.74 30.74 37.63
CA HIS A 19 1.72 29.74 37.34
C HIS A 19 1.99 29.25 35.93
N ASP A 20 2.34 27.96 35.82
CA ASP A 20 2.57 27.31 34.51
C ASP A 20 1.29 27.48 33.73
N GLN A 21 1.33 28.34 32.70
CA GLN A 21 0.16 28.67 31.89
C GLN A 21 -0.45 27.42 31.24
N LEU A 22 0.36 26.37 31.03
CA LEU A 22 -0.09 25.11 30.49
C LEU A 22 -0.99 24.35 31.51
N ASP A 23 -0.75 24.47 32.81
CA ASP A 23 -1.58 23.79 33.79
C ASP A 23 -3.02 24.37 33.89
N THR A 24 -3.22 25.57 33.37
CA THR A 24 -4.56 26.21 33.32
C THR A 24 -5.39 25.81 32.11
N LEU A 25 -4.79 25.15 31.10
CA LEU A 25 -5.51 24.73 29.91
C LEU A 25 -6.43 23.53 30.23
N PRO A 26 -7.61 23.44 29.58
CA PRO A 26 -8.43 22.23 29.59
C PRO A 26 -7.69 21.02 29.03
N ASP A 27 -8.07 19.81 29.46
CA ASP A 27 -7.44 18.55 29.01
C ASP A 27 -7.50 18.39 27.49
N GLU A 28 -8.56 18.85 26.85
CA GLU A 28 -8.76 18.78 25.40
C GLU A 28 -7.73 19.62 24.64
N LEU A 29 -7.42 20.82 25.11
CA LEU A 29 -6.40 21.66 24.49
C LEU A 29 -5.00 21.15 24.75
N LEU A 30 -4.73 20.64 25.97
CA LEU A 30 -3.48 19.98 26.29
C LEU A 30 -3.26 18.76 25.40
N LEU A 31 -4.30 17.97 25.15
CA LEU A 31 -4.24 16.80 24.29
C LEU A 31 -3.87 17.19 22.87
N GLN A 32 -4.46 18.27 22.32
CA GLN A 32 -4.10 18.80 20.99
C GLN A 32 -2.63 19.24 20.93
N VAL A 33 -2.16 19.97 21.95
CA VAL A 33 -0.74 20.37 22.05
C VAL A 33 0.16 19.15 22.07
N PHE A 34 -0.19 18.12 22.86
CA PHE A 34 0.57 16.89 22.97
C PHE A 34 0.52 16.06 21.66
N GLU A 35 -0.57 16.08 20.94
CA GLU A 35 -0.65 15.45 19.61
C GLU A 35 0.31 16.11 18.62
N VAL A 36 0.37 17.46 18.59
CA VAL A 36 1.33 18.18 17.75
C VAL A 36 2.77 17.84 18.18
N LEU A 37 3.03 17.88 19.50
CA LEU A 37 4.35 17.55 20.03
C LEU A 37 4.74 16.09 19.72
N GLY A 38 3.82 15.15 19.85
CA GLY A 38 4.05 13.73 19.57
C GLY A 38 4.37 13.44 18.10
N ARG A 39 3.83 14.24 17.16
CA ARG A 39 4.16 14.17 15.73
C ARG A 39 5.55 14.71 15.42
N THR A 40 5.99 15.74 16.13
CA THR A 40 7.30 16.38 15.91
C THR A 40 8.42 15.70 16.68
N SER A 41 8.19 15.33 17.95
CA SER A 41 9.19 14.72 18.82
C SER A 41 8.55 13.85 19.90
N LYS A 42 8.52 12.55 19.70
CA LYS A 42 8.08 11.59 20.74
C LYS A 42 8.95 11.67 22.00
N ARG A 43 10.25 12.01 21.85
CA ARG A 43 11.18 12.16 22.97
C ARG A 43 10.77 13.30 23.89
N ASP A 44 10.38 14.45 23.32
CA ASP A 44 9.97 15.61 24.13
C ASP A 44 8.62 15.34 24.79
N LEU A 45 7.71 14.66 24.12
CA LEU A 45 6.47 14.20 24.73
C LEU A 45 6.73 13.26 25.91
N CYS A 46 7.70 12.36 25.82
CA CYS A 46 8.15 11.52 26.95
C CYS A 46 8.71 12.36 28.11
N ASN A 47 9.43 13.45 27.83
CA ASN A 47 9.93 14.36 28.85
C ASN A 47 8.78 15.09 29.54
N VAL A 48 7.82 15.61 28.77
CA VAL A 48 6.61 16.24 29.29
C VAL A 48 5.79 15.28 30.17
N SER A 49 5.69 14.01 29.78
CA SER A 49 4.97 12.99 30.56
C SER A 49 5.50 12.76 31.98
N ARG A 50 6.75 13.18 32.27
CA ARG A 50 7.41 13.04 33.55
C ARG A 50 7.17 14.23 34.49
N LEU A 51 6.62 15.31 34.02
CA LEU A 51 6.47 16.55 34.80
C LEU A 51 5.41 16.42 35.88
N ASN A 52 4.25 15.89 35.56
CA ASN A 52 3.18 15.68 36.53
C ASN A 52 2.23 14.53 36.13
N LYS A 53 1.36 14.10 37.05
CA LYS A 53 0.41 12.98 36.83
C LYS A 53 -0.64 13.28 35.74
N ARG A 54 -1.05 14.55 35.62
CA ARG A 54 -2.01 14.97 34.60
C ARG A 54 -1.40 14.87 33.21
N TYR A 55 -0.20 15.39 33.01
CA TYR A 55 0.53 15.30 31.76
C TYR A 55 0.88 13.86 31.41
N HIS A 56 1.28 13.07 32.41
CA HIS A 56 1.53 11.65 32.16
C HIS A 56 0.30 10.92 31.59
N ARG A 57 -0.89 11.16 32.18
CA ARG A 57 -2.12 10.53 31.70
C ARG A 57 -2.47 10.94 30.24
N LEU A 58 -2.35 12.24 29.93
CA LEU A 58 -2.68 12.77 28.61
C LEU A 58 -1.62 12.37 27.57
N SER A 59 -0.34 12.43 27.94
CA SER A 59 0.76 12.01 27.05
C SER A 59 0.74 10.51 26.76
N ASP A 60 0.37 9.68 27.73
CA ASP A 60 0.25 8.22 27.57
C ASP A 60 -0.71 7.91 26.40
N ALA A 61 -1.86 8.58 26.35
CA ALA A 61 -2.85 8.39 25.27
C ALA A 61 -2.28 8.74 23.88
N VAL A 62 -1.44 9.77 23.79
CA VAL A 62 -0.81 10.18 22.51
C VAL A 62 0.37 9.28 22.16
N LEU A 63 1.22 8.93 23.13
CA LEU A 63 2.40 8.09 22.91
C LEU A 63 2.04 6.69 22.42
N TYR A 64 0.95 6.12 22.91
CA TYR A 64 0.50 4.78 22.54
C TYR A 64 -0.46 4.77 21.33
N LYS A 65 -0.92 5.91 20.83
CA LYS A 65 -1.88 5.99 19.73
C LYS A 65 -1.36 5.32 18.46
N SER A 66 -0.07 5.53 18.11
CA SER A 66 0.60 4.94 16.95
C SER A 66 1.96 4.40 17.36
N ILE A 67 2.16 3.10 17.13
CA ILE A 67 3.37 2.39 17.53
C ILE A 67 4.05 1.78 16.31
N LEU A 68 5.36 2.00 16.19
CA LEU A 68 6.23 1.36 15.21
C LEU A 68 7.17 0.39 15.94
N PHE A 69 7.22 -0.83 15.46
CA PHE A 69 8.20 -1.84 15.86
C PHE A 69 9.14 -2.12 14.69
N GLU A 70 10.41 -1.85 14.90
CA GLU A 70 11.47 -2.08 13.89
C GLU A 70 12.24 -3.36 14.15
N THR A 71 12.06 -3.98 15.32
CA THR A 71 12.72 -5.23 15.68
C THR A 71 11.80 -6.13 16.51
N PRO A 72 11.97 -7.47 16.43
CA PRO A 72 11.23 -8.42 17.23
C PRO A 72 11.35 -8.17 18.74
N ASP A 73 12.54 -7.82 19.23
CA ASP A 73 12.83 -7.60 20.65
C ASP A 73 12.02 -6.44 21.24
N LEU A 74 11.88 -5.34 20.48
CA LEU A 74 11.05 -4.22 20.88
C LEU A 74 9.59 -4.63 21.01
N HIS A 75 9.09 -5.43 20.08
CA HIS A 75 7.73 -5.94 20.12
C HIS A 75 7.51 -6.91 21.30
N LEU A 76 8.43 -7.84 21.54
CA LEU A 76 8.37 -8.75 22.68
C LEU A 76 8.37 -8.01 24.00
N THR A 77 9.28 -7.05 24.19
CA THR A 77 9.33 -6.20 25.41
C THR A 77 8.04 -5.43 25.60
N PHE A 78 7.45 -4.92 24.52
CA PHE A 78 6.16 -4.24 24.55
C PHE A 78 5.03 -5.22 24.91
N SER A 79 5.00 -6.40 24.31
CA SER A 79 4.00 -7.44 24.58
C SER A 79 3.99 -7.84 26.07
N GLU A 80 5.17 -8.02 26.69
CA GLU A 80 5.28 -8.23 28.14
C GLU A 80 4.74 -7.06 28.96
N SER A 81 5.08 -5.83 28.56
CA SER A 81 4.58 -4.61 29.21
C SER A 81 3.05 -4.51 29.11
N LEU A 82 2.49 -4.87 27.96
CA LEU A 82 1.05 -4.91 27.73
C LEU A 82 0.39 -6.00 28.57
N GLY A 83 1.05 -7.16 28.73
CA GLY A 83 0.62 -8.22 29.64
C GLY A 83 0.46 -7.76 31.07
N ARG A 84 1.36 -6.90 31.55
CA ARG A 84 1.32 -6.30 32.91
C ARG A 84 0.28 -5.17 33.03
N ARG A 85 -0.05 -4.48 31.92
CA ARG A 85 -0.98 -3.34 31.87
C ARG A 85 -1.93 -3.42 30.69
N PRO A 86 -2.90 -4.35 30.69
CA PRO A 86 -3.75 -4.63 29.50
C PRO A 86 -4.56 -3.42 29.04
N ARG A 87 -4.93 -2.51 29.95
CA ARG A 87 -5.67 -1.28 29.61
C ARG A 87 -4.95 -0.35 28.62
N ARG A 88 -3.63 -0.50 28.45
CA ARG A 88 -2.88 0.26 27.45
C ARG A 88 -3.20 -0.18 26.03
N GLY A 89 -3.61 -1.43 25.83
CA GLY A 89 -4.02 -1.92 24.52
C GLY A 89 -5.16 -1.12 23.90
N SER A 90 -6.12 -0.66 24.70
CA SER A 90 -7.23 0.17 24.21
C SER A 90 -6.85 1.59 23.82
N ALA A 91 -5.63 2.05 24.12
CA ALA A 91 -5.12 3.35 23.68
C ALA A 91 -4.42 3.28 22.31
N ILE A 92 -4.27 2.07 21.73
CA ILE A 92 -3.55 1.83 20.48
C ILE A 92 -4.56 1.79 19.33
N TYR A 93 -4.34 2.65 18.34
CA TYR A 93 -5.17 2.76 17.15
C TYR A 93 -4.42 2.38 15.89
N GLU A 94 -3.09 2.47 15.91
CA GLU A 94 -2.25 2.19 14.76
C GLU A 94 -1.00 1.41 15.19
N VAL A 95 -0.73 0.32 14.51
CA VAL A 95 0.47 -0.50 14.68
C VAL A 95 1.15 -0.72 13.35
N LYS A 96 2.44 -0.48 13.33
CA LYS A 96 3.32 -0.82 12.23
C LYS A 96 4.40 -1.79 12.71
N LEU A 97 4.45 -2.97 12.11
CA LEU A 97 5.49 -3.97 12.26
C LEU A 97 6.35 -3.91 11.00
N ALA A 98 7.52 -3.27 11.06
CA ALA A 98 8.39 -3.08 9.90
C ALA A 98 9.82 -3.55 10.25
N TYR A 99 10.06 -4.87 10.11
CA TYR A 99 11.38 -5.42 10.37
C TYR A 99 12.22 -5.36 9.10
N PRO A 100 13.47 -4.86 9.18
CA PRO A 100 14.34 -4.84 8.02
C PRO A 100 14.69 -6.27 7.58
N SER A 101 14.86 -6.48 6.27
CA SER A 101 15.23 -7.78 5.69
C SER A 101 16.54 -8.35 6.26
N ALA A 102 17.47 -7.49 6.65
CA ALA A 102 18.69 -7.89 7.37
C ALA A 102 18.42 -8.57 8.73
N ALA A 103 17.27 -8.33 9.36
CA ALA A 103 16.86 -9.04 10.58
C ALA A 103 16.54 -10.53 10.30
N LEU A 104 16.29 -10.91 9.04
CA LEU A 104 16.12 -12.30 8.62
C LEU A 104 17.34 -13.17 8.90
N GLU A 105 18.53 -12.67 8.64
CA GLU A 105 19.77 -13.41 8.89
C GLU A 105 20.02 -13.63 10.38
N GLN A 106 19.72 -12.62 11.20
CA GLN A 106 19.86 -12.74 12.67
C GLN A 106 18.79 -13.67 13.26
N LEU A 107 17.54 -13.62 12.79
CA LEU A 107 16.48 -14.55 13.19
C LEU A 107 16.74 -15.98 12.73
N ALA A 108 17.51 -16.18 11.64
CA ALA A 108 17.94 -17.50 11.21
C ALA A 108 18.95 -18.12 12.19
N LEU A 109 19.74 -17.30 12.89
CA LEU A 109 20.72 -17.72 13.89
C LEU A 109 20.10 -17.96 15.28
N ASP A 110 19.01 -17.27 15.64
CA ASP A 110 18.34 -17.37 16.94
C ASP A 110 17.11 -18.28 16.90
N ALA A 111 17.36 -19.60 16.88
CA ALA A 111 16.31 -20.62 16.96
C ALA A 111 15.31 -20.49 18.14
N PRO A 112 15.68 -19.98 19.34
CA PRO A 112 14.75 -19.73 20.44
C PRO A 112 13.69 -18.67 20.18
N LEU A 113 14.03 -17.60 19.45
CA LEU A 113 13.09 -16.51 19.14
C LEU A 113 11.93 -16.98 18.26
N ARG A 114 12.16 -17.93 17.34
CA ARG A 114 11.11 -18.46 16.44
C ARG A 114 9.97 -19.17 17.17
N HIS A 115 10.27 -19.81 18.29
CA HIS A 115 9.28 -20.59 19.07
C HIS A 115 8.48 -19.74 20.07
N HIS A 116 8.95 -18.54 20.36
CA HIS A 116 8.33 -17.66 21.36
C HIS A 116 7.76 -16.36 20.77
N TYR A 117 8.05 -16.08 19.50
CA TYR A 117 7.51 -14.89 18.83
C TYR A 117 6.11 -15.18 18.30
N ASP A 118 5.12 -14.67 19.02
CA ASP A 118 3.73 -14.69 18.61
C ASP A 118 3.15 -13.25 18.70
N PRO A 119 3.14 -12.52 17.56
CA PRO A 119 2.59 -11.18 17.52
C PRO A 119 1.07 -11.16 17.73
N SER A 120 0.37 -12.26 17.46
CA SER A 120 -1.09 -12.34 17.55
C SER A 120 -1.58 -12.05 18.98
N HIS A 121 -0.87 -12.57 19.98
CA HIS A 121 -1.23 -12.40 21.38
C HIS A 121 -1.17 -10.94 21.85
N SER A 122 -0.26 -10.13 21.33
CA SER A 122 -0.20 -8.71 21.67
C SER A 122 -1.23 -7.90 20.90
N LEU A 123 -1.41 -8.21 19.61
CA LEU A 123 -2.35 -7.52 18.72
C LEU A 123 -3.81 -7.77 19.13
N SER A 124 -4.17 -8.99 19.54
CA SER A 124 -5.52 -9.32 20.03
C SER A 124 -5.95 -8.52 21.28
N ARG A 125 -4.98 -7.95 22.03
CA ARG A 125 -5.26 -7.08 23.17
C ARG A 125 -5.50 -5.61 22.79
N MET A 126 -5.32 -5.25 21.52
CA MET A 126 -5.46 -3.88 21.02
C MET A 126 -6.87 -3.67 20.48
N SER A 127 -7.86 -3.63 21.39
CA SER A 127 -9.29 -3.61 21.05
C SER A 127 -9.74 -2.45 20.17
N ASN A 128 -8.98 -1.35 20.11
CA ASN A 128 -9.30 -0.16 19.32
C ASN A 128 -8.36 0.00 18.11
N LEU A 129 -7.66 -1.06 17.71
CA LEU A 129 -6.77 -1.02 16.57
C LEU A 129 -7.56 -0.79 15.27
N GLU A 130 -7.30 0.33 14.62
CA GLU A 130 -7.94 0.73 13.36
C GLU A 130 -7.04 0.51 12.14
N LYS A 131 -5.71 0.59 12.36
CA LYS A 131 -4.73 0.45 11.27
C LYS A 131 -3.63 -0.53 11.67
N LEU A 132 -3.40 -1.50 10.81
CA LEU A 132 -2.36 -2.51 10.94
C LEU A 132 -1.51 -2.54 9.67
N ASP A 133 -0.22 -2.29 9.82
CA ASP A 133 0.77 -2.35 8.74
C ASP A 133 1.84 -3.39 9.11
N ILE A 134 1.91 -4.45 8.33
CA ILE A 134 2.79 -5.61 8.58
C ILE A 134 3.77 -5.73 7.43
N SER A 135 5.05 -5.62 7.75
CA SER A 135 6.17 -5.92 6.86
C SER A 135 7.18 -6.78 7.63
N LEU A 136 6.98 -8.08 7.59
CA LEU A 136 7.70 -9.07 8.38
C LEU A 136 8.35 -10.12 7.49
N PRO A 137 9.44 -10.76 7.96
CA PRO A 137 9.94 -11.99 7.36
C PRO A 137 8.88 -13.09 7.31
N ASP A 138 8.81 -13.84 6.22
CA ASP A 138 7.88 -14.96 5.98
C ASP A 138 7.91 -16.03 7.09
N LYS A 139 9.09 -16.24 7.69
CA LYS A 139 9.29 -17.18 8.80
C LYS A 139 8.52 -16.82 10.07
N LEU A 140 7.98 -15.61 10.16
CA LEU A 140 7.16 -15.13 11.28
C LEU A 140 5.66 -15.14 10.95
N LEU A 141 5.28 -15.67 9.79
CA LEU A 141 3.91 -15.70 9.28
C LEU A 141 2.94 -16.42 10.23
N HIS A 142 3.35 -17.56 10.79
CA HIS A 142 2.48 -18.48 11.52
C HIS A 142 1.75 -17.89 12.73
N GLY A 143 2.25 -16.79 13.29
CA GLY A 143 1.59 -16.15 14.42
C GLY A 143 0.43 -15.22 14.06
N ILE A 144 0.38 -14.72 12.83
CA ILE A 144 -0.54 -13.63 12.45
C ILE A 144 -1.84 -14.16 11.86
N GLY A 145 -1.83 -15.29 11.16
CA GLY A 145 -3.02 -15.90 10.57
C GLY A 145 -4.15 -16.12 11.57
N CYS A 146 -3.81 -16.44 12.83
CA CYS A 146 -4.80 -16.60 13.90
C CYS A 146 -5.59 -15.35 14.23
N LEU A 147 -5.11 -14.15 13.89
CA LEU A 147 -5.79 -12.88 14.20
C LEU A 147 -7.05 -12.65 13.37
N PHE A 148 -7.16 -13.31 12.22
CA PHE A 148 -8.29 -13.13 11.31
C PHE A 148 -9.27 -14.29 11.37
N ASN A 149 -9.06 -15.27 12.26
CA ASN A 149 -9.88 -16.48 12.34
C ASN A 149 -11.24 -16.30 13.00
N GLY A 150 -11.51 -15.15 13.60
CA GLY A 150 -12.77 -14.88 14.28
C GLY A 150 -13.36 -13.53 13.91
N PRO A 151 -14.70 -13.42 13.85
CA PRO A 151 -15.37 -12.17 13.48
C PRO A 151 -15.20 -11.06 14.51
N PHE A 152 -14.61 -11.33 15.66
CA PHE A 152 -14.40 -10.36 16.74
C PHE A 152 -12.93 -10.01 16.95
N ASP A 153 -12.03 -10.71 16.26
CA ASP A 153 -10.61 -10.39 16.34
C ASP A 153 -10.35 -9.09 15.58
N LEU A 154 -9.70 -8.13 16.26
CA LEU A 154 -9.45 -6.79 15.71
C LEU A 154 -10.73 -6.09 15.21
N ALA A 155 -11.83 -6.18 15.95
CA ALA A 155 -13.16 -5.72 15.54
C ALA A 155 -13.25 -4.23 15.09
N CYS A 156 -12.24 -3.40 15.41
CA CYS A 156 -12.18 -2.00 14.97
C CYS A 156 -11.26 -1.80 13.75
N LEU A 157 -10.68 -2.87 13.19
CA LEU A 157 -9.71 -2.77 12.10
C LEU A 157 -10.36 -2.28 10.82
N LYS A 158 -9.90 -1.14 10.30
CA LYS A 158 -10.40 -0.51 9.06
C LYS A 158 -9.39 -0.57 7.92
N THR A 159 -8.11 -0.57 8.25
CA THR A 159 -7.04 -0.59 7.24
C THR A 159 -6.01 -1.63 7.61
N CYS A 160 -5.69 -2.51 6.67
CA CYS A 160 -4.67 -3.52 6.84
C CYS A 160 -3.74 -3.55 5.62
N ASN A 161 -2.42 -3.53 5.88
CA ASN A 161 -1.40 -3.77 4.88
C ASN A 161 -0.62 -5.02 5.29
N LEU A 162 -0.50 -5.98 4.38
CA LEU A 162 0.22 -7.24 4.59
C LEU A 162 1.34 -7.39 3.58
N TYR A 163 2.54 -7.55 4.09
CA TYR A 163 3.72 -7.90 3.32
C TYR A 163 4.62 -8.83 4.11
N TYR A 164 4.90 -10.01 3.58
CA TYR A 164 5.88 -10.91 4.16
C TYR A 164 7.08 -11.00 3.24
N GLN A 165 8.25 -10.69 3.81
CA GLN A 165 9.51 -10.65 3.09
C GLN A 165 10.05 -12.08 2.96
N THR A 166 10.15 -12.56 1.73
CA THR A 166 10.81 -13.82 1.40
C THR A 166 12.30 -13.58 1.11
N PRO A 167 13.19 -14.56 1.36
CA PRO A 167 14.63 -14.40 1.11
C PRO A 167 14.96 -14.10 -0.35
N ASP A 168 14.17 -14.66 -1.27
CA ASP A 168 14.39 -14.58 -2.72
C ASP A 168 13.55 -13.49 -3.38
N ASP A 169 12.97 -12.60 -2.57
CA ASP A 169 12.06 -11.55 -3.03
C ASP A 169 10.83 -12.09 -3.80
N GLY A 170 10.53 -13.39 -3.62
CA GLY A 170 9.43 -14.09 -4.26
C GLY A 170 8.08 -13.91 -3.56
N TYR A 171 7.13 -14.76 -3.94
CA TYR A 171 5.78 -14.74 -3.36
C TYR A 171 5.71 -15.49 -2.02
N TRP A 172 4.96 -14.94 -1.07
CA TRP A 172 4.56 -15.64 0.15
C TRP A 172 3.15 -16.21 0.04
N ASP A 173 2.86 -17.27 0.79
CA ASP A 173 1.58 -17.98 0.73
C ASP A 173 0.51 -17.28 1.58
N LEU A 174 -0.53 -16.77 0.93
CA LEU A 174 -1.61 -16.02 1.57
C LEU A 174 -2.64 -16.91 2.30
N ARG A 175 -2.64 -18.23 2.07
CA ARG A 175 -3.66 -19.17 2.60
C ARG A 175 -3.82 -19.09 4.12
N GLU A 176 -2.74 -18.89 4.87
CA GLU A 176 -2.84 -18.77 6.33
C GLU A 176 -3.55 -17.48 6.79
N ASN A 177 -3.64 -16.47 5.93
CA ASN A 177 -4.26 -15.18 6.23
C ASN A 177 -5.56 -14.94 5.45
N ILE A 178 -6.11 -15.95 4.80
CA ILE A 178 -7.27 -15.86 3.90
C ILE A 178 -8.51 -15.26 4.59
N HIS A 179 -8.66 -15.48 5.89
CA HIS A 179 -9.77 -14.97 6.70
C HIS A 179 -9.86 -13.44 6.72
N ILE A 180 -8.79 -12.72 6.31
CA ILE A 180 -8.81 -11.27 6.27
C ILE A 180 -9.84 -10.72 5.27
N PHE A 181 -10.10 -11.45 4.18
CA PHE A 181 -11.11 -11.05 3.21
C PHE A 181 -12.53 -11.09 3.77
N ALA A 182 -12.75 -11.92 4.80
CA ALA A 182 -14.03 -12.07 5.49
C ALA A 182 -14.19 -11.11 6.67
N HIS A 183 -13.23 -10.21 6.93
CA HIS A 183 -13.31 -9.27 8.05
C HIS A 183 -14.40 -8.20 7.84
N PRO A 184 -15.42 -8.10 8.73
CA PRO A 184 -16.64 -7.33 8.47
C PRO A 184 -16.41 -5.82 8.39
N GLU A 185 -15.50 -5.25 9.21
CA GLU A 185 -15.29 -3.81 9.34
C GLU A 185 -14.12 -3.27 8.51
N LEU A 186 -13.40 -4.15 7.81
CA LEU A 186 -12.24 -3.75 7.01
C LEU A 186 -12.68 -2.95 5.78
N GLU A 187 -12.20 -1.71 5.66
CA GLU A 187 -12.52 -0.80 4.55
C GLU A 187 -11.43 -0.77 3.47
N SER A 188 -10.18 -1.03 3.85
CA SER A 188 -9.02 -0.97 2.94
C SER A 188 -8.04 -2.09 3.24
N LEU A 189 -7.73 -2.88 2.23
CA LEU A 189 -6.78 -3.99 2.29
C LEU A 189 -5.73 -3.81 1.20
N THR A 190 -4.45 -3.85 1.61
CA THR A 190 -3.32 -3.90 0.70
C THR A 190 -2.50 -5.14 0.99
N ILE A 191 -2.26 -5.95 -0.01
CA ILE A 191 -1.42 -7.15 0.07
C ILE A 191 -0.32 -7.02 -0.96
N ARG A 192 0.92 -7.34 -0.57
CA ARG A 192 2.06 -7.27 -1.46
C ARG A 192 2.76 -8.61 -1.59
N ARG A 193 3.13 -8.97 -2.82
CA ARG A 193 3.93 -10.15 -3.17
C ARG A 193 3.36 -11.46 -2.61
N ALA A 194 2.04 -11.59 -2.61
CA ALA A 194 1.37 -12.81 -2.17
C ALA A 194 0.95 -13.67 -3.35
N LYS A 195 0.94 -14.99 -3.13
CA LYS A 195 0.29 -15.94 -4.01
C LYS A 195 -0.91 -16.57 -3.32
N LEU A 196 -1.97 -16.80 -4.07
CA LEU A 196 -3.17 -17.43 -3.58
C LEU A 196 -3.84 -18.23 -4.71
N ASP A 197 -4.09 -19.50 -4.46
CA ASP A 197 -4.87 -20.39 -5.29
C ASP A 197 -6.29 -20.60 -4.70
N ASP A 198 -7.14 -21.36 -5.36
CA ASP A 198 -8.53 -21.63 -4.96
C ASP A 198 -8.65 -22.47 -3.68
N ARG A 199 -7.56 -23.09 -3.25
CA ARG A 199 -7.53 -23.94 -2.06
C ARG A 199 -7.60 -23.11 -0.77
N GLY A 200 -8.66 -23.23 -0.04
CA GLY A 200 -8.84 -22.60 1.26
C GLY A 200 -10.16 -21.84 1.42
N PHE A 201 -10.80 -21.44 0.32
CA PHE A 201 -12.08 -20.74 0.38
C PHE A 201 -13.26 -21.66 0.74
N ASP A 202 -13.19 -22.96 0.42
CA ASP A 202 -14.24 -23.94 0.73
C ASP A 202 -14.56 -24.08 2.22
N SER A 203 -13.59 -23.76 3.09
CA SER A 203 -13.74 -23.84 4.54
C SER A 203 -14.05 -22.50 5.21
N LEU A 204 -14.06 -21.41 4.45
CA LEU A 204 -14.40 -20.08 4.96
C LEU A 204 -15.91 -19.97 5.18
N GLU A 205 -16.32 -19.72 6.43
CA GLU A 205 -17.65 -19.22 6.70
C GLU A 205 -17.74 -17.84 6.03
N ARG A 206 -18.48 -17.77 4.92
CA ARG A 206 -18.65 -16.52 4.16
C ARG A 206 -19.57 -15.59 4.94
N PRO A 207 -19.11 -14.51 5.56
CA PRO A 207 -19.98 -13.44 5.99
C PRO A 207 -20.59 -12.85 4.72
N HIS A 208 -21.89 -12.68 4.70
CA HIS A 208 -22.59 -12.28 3.50
C HIS A 208 -22.23 -10.88 3.00
N GLU A 209 -21.54 -10.08 3.81
CA GLU A 209 -21.32 -8.67 3.50
C GLU A 209 -20.14 -8.10 4.31
N THR A 210 -19.08 -7.65 3.62
CA THR A 210 -17.97 -6.92 4.24
C THR A 210 -17.94 -5.46 3.80
N ALA A 211 -17.37 -4.59 4.65
CA ALA A 211 -17.26 -3.16 4.39
C ALA A 211 -16.12 -2.77 3.43
N LEU A 212 -15.44 -3.75 2.80
CA LEU A 212 -14.26 -3.53 1.98
C LEU A 212 -14.58 -2.66 0.75
N LYS A 213 -13.90 -1.51 0.66
CA LYS A 213 -14.04 -0.53 -0.42
C LYS A 213 -12.82 -0.45 -1.31
N ARG A 214 -11.64 -0.74 -0.77
CA ARG A 214 -10.37 -0.67 -1.50
C ARG A 214 -9.60 -1.96 -1.33
N LEU A 215 -9.30 -2.61 -2.43
CA LEU A 215 -8.49 -3.82 -2.49
C LEU A 215 -7.30 -3.59 -3.41
N HIS A 216 -6.09 -3.63 -2.84
CA HIS A 216 -4.84 -3.48 -3.56
C HIS A 216 -4.01 -4.76 -3.44
N LEU A 217 -3.79 -5.43 -4.54
CA LEU A 217 -3.00 -6.64 -4.70
C LEU A 217 -1.75 -6.28 -5.50
N ILE A 218 -0.71 -5.85 -4.81
CA ILE A 218 0.49 -5.28 -5.44
C ILE A 218 1.54 -6.38 -5.66
N GLU A 219 1.95 -6.56 -6.91
CA GLU A 219 2.91 -7.59 -7.30
C GLU A 219 2.47 -8.99 -6.82
N CYS A 220 1.17 -9.29 -6.91
CA CYS A 220 0.57 -10.54 -6.43
C CYS A 220 0.30 -11.50 -7.58
N ASP A 221 0.38 -12.81 -7.26
CA ASP A 221 0.01 -13.89 -8.15
C ASP A 221 -1.23 -14.62 -7.58
N ILE A 222 -2.40 -14.24 -8.04
CA ILE A 222 -3.69 -14.72 -7.57
C ILE A 222 -4.48 -15.16 -8.80
N SER A 223 -5.01 -16.39 -8.78
CA SER A 223 -5.80 -16.92 -9.90
C SER A 223 -7.10 -16.13 -10.10
N ASP A 224 -7.63 -16.14 -11.31
CA ASP A 224 -8.91 -15.47 -11.65
C ASP A 224 -10.10 -16.08 -10.92
N ASP A 225 -10.12 -17.40 -10.72
CA ASP A 225 -11.14 -18.09 -9.93
C ASP A 225 -11.06 -17.67 -8.45
N THR A 226 -9.87 -17.63 -7.88
CA THR A 226 -9.63 -17.13 -6.52
C THR A 226 -10.05 -15.68 -6.36
N LEU A 227 -9.71 -14.84 -7.34
CA LEU A 227 -10.14 -13.45 -7.35
C LEU A 227 -11.67 -13.34 -7.36
N SER A 228 -12.34 -14.19 -8.13
CA SER A 228 -13.82 -14.27 -8.16
C SER A 228 -14.39 -14.57 -6.78
N ASP A 229 -13.82 -15.54 -6.06
CA ASP A 229 -14.20 -15.89 -4.69
C ASP A 229 -13.97 -14.73 -3.71
N VAL A 230 -12.82 -14.05 -3.78
CA VAL A 230 -12.53 -12.86 -2.95
C VAL A 230 -13.53 -11.74 -3.19
N LEU A 231 -13.95 -11.53 -4.43
CA LEU A 231 -14.84 -10.44 -4.80
C LEU A 231 -16.32 -10.72 -4.46
N GLU A 232 -16.66 -11.92 -3.97
CA GLU A 232 -17.99 -12.21 -3.42
C GLU A 232 -18.18 -11.63 -2.00
N PHE A 233 -17.11 -11.30 -1.27
CA PHE A 233 -17.23 -10.78 0.11
C PHE A 233 -17.64 -9.30 0.21
N PRO A 234 -17.08 -8.35 -0.57
CA PRO A 234 -17.46 -6.94 -0.45
C PRO A 234 -18.89 -6.66 -0.91
N ILE A 235 -19.63 -5.85 -0.15
CA ILE A 235 -20.94 -5.33 -0.60
C ILE A 235 -20.77 -4.45 -1.82
N GLY A 236 -19.70 -3.62 -1.85
CA GLY A 236 -19.49 -2.66 -2.92
C GLY A 236 -18.07 -2.16 -2.91
N LEU A 237 -17.20 -2.84 -3.65
CA LEU A 237 -15.82 -2.43 -3.87
C LEU A 237 -15.77 -1.19 -4.77
N GLU A 238 -15.07 -0.15 -4.33
CA GLU A 238 -14.96 1.11 -5.06
C GLU A 238 -13.66 1.24 -5.84
N GLU A 239 -12.57 0.67 -5.31
CA GLU A 239 -11.23 0.76 -5.87
C GLU A 239 -10.55 -0.60 -5.88
N PHE A 240 -10.08 -1.00 -7.04
CA PHE A 240 -9.34 -2.24 -7.26
C PHE A 240 -8.01 -1.95 -7.95
N VAL A 241 -6.93 -2.43 -7.36
CA VAL A 241 -5.58 -2.37 -7.93
C VAL A 241 -5.00 -3.77 -7.89
N MET A 242 -4.51 -4.26 -9.02
CA MET A 242 -3.79 -5.53 -9.09
C MET A 242 -2.63 -5.42 -10.07
N THR A 243 -1.44 -5.73 -9.59
CA THR A 243 -0.22 -5.77 -10.40
C THR A 243 0.48 -7.11 -10.20
N GLN A 244 1.22 -7.56 -11.22
CA GLN A 244 2.05 -8.77 -11.16
C GLN A 244 3.51 -8.38 -11.37
N LEU A 245 4.42 -9.24 -10.93
CA LEU A 245 5.84 -9.14 -11.27
C LEU A 245 6.03 -9.42 -12.78
N GLU A 246 7.04 -8.82 -13.39
CA GLU A 246 7.34 -9.03 -14.81
C GLU A 246 7.71 -10.48 -15.11
N ASP A 247 8.51 -11.10 -14.24
CA ASP A 247 8.96 -12.49 -14.35
C ASP A 247 8.66 -13.25 -13.06
N PRO A 248 7.41 -13.73 -12.85
CA PRO A 248 7.05 -14.47 -11.65
C PRO A 248 7.70 -15.85 -11.66
N GLU A 249 8.49 -16.18 -10.63
CA GLU A 249 9.06 -17.51 -10.39
C GLU A 249 8.64 -18.04 -8.99
N PRO A 250 8.09 -19.25 -8.88
CA PRO A 250 7.54 -20.08 -9.95
C PRO A 250 6.20 -19.58 -10.46
N GLU A 251 5.86 -19.90 -11.71
CA GLU A 251 4.53 -19.65 -12.24
C GLU A 251 3.46 -20.36 -11.40
N LEU A 252 2.32 -19.73 -11.20
CA LEU A 252 1.14 -20.40 -10.65
C LEU A 252 0.58 -21.35 -11.70
N GLU A 253 0.49 -22.64 -11.38
CA GLU A 253 -0.04 -23.66 -12.29
C GLU A 253 -1.52 -23.48 -12.65
N GLU A 254 -2.27 -22.72 -11.82
CA GLU A 254 -3.73 -22.58 -11.90
C GLU A 254 -4.18 -21.19 -12.37
N SER A 255 -3.28 -20.23 -12.57
CA SER A 255 -3.63 -18.90 -13.06
C SER A 255 -4.06 -18.93 -14.52
N SER A 256 -5.07 -18.12 -14.86
CA SER A 256 -5.48 -17.96 -16.25
C SER A 256 -4.39 -17.28 -17.08
N ASP A 257 -4.13 -17.80 -18.27
CA ASP A 257 -3.26 -17.16 -19.28
C ASP A 257 -3.92 -15.94 -19.93
N SER A 258 -5.14 -15.59 -19.54
CA SER A 258 -5.93 -14.58 -20.23
C SER A 258 -6.43 -13.49 -19.31
N PHE A 259 -5.98 -12.29 -19.54
CA PHE A 259 -6.42 -11.10 -18.82
C PHE A 259 -7.97 -10.93 -18.80
N SER A 260 -8.65 -11.38 -19.86
CA SER A 260 -10.11 -11.28 -19.94
C SER A 260 -10.85 -12.03 -18.83
N ASP A 261 -10.26 -13.08 -18.25
CA ASP A 261 -10.92 -13.89 -17.25
C ASP A 261 -10.89 -13.14 -15.89
N TYR A 262 -9.83 -12.38 -15.60
CA TYR A 262 -9.79 -11.44 -14.47
C TYR A 262 -10.86 -10.34 -14.57
N ILE A 263 -11.12 -9.82 -15.76
CA ILE A 263 -12.22 -8.85 -15.97
C ILE A 263 -13.58 -9.49 -15.72
N VAL A 264 -13.75 -10.77 -16.07
CA VAL A 264 -14.98 -11.51 -15.75
C VAL A 264 -15.15 -11.66 -14.24
N ALA A 265 -14.10 -11.98 -13.51
CA ALA A 265 -14.10 -12.04 -12.04
C ALA A 265 -14.53 -10.70 -11.41
N LEU A 266 -14.01 -9.57 -11.92
CA LEU A 266 -14.41 -8.22 -11.48
C LEU A 266 -15.89 -7.89 -11.77
N GLY A 267 -16.55 -8.64 -12.65
CA GLY A 267 -17.93 -8.43 -13.03
C GLY A 267 -18.92 -8.46 -11.86
N SER A 268 -18.64 -9.22 -10.80
CA SER A 268 -19.44 -9.24 -9.57
C SER A 268 -19.54 -7.86 -8.91
N GLN A 269 -18.53 -7.01 -9.06
CA GLN A 269 -18.42 -5.67 -8.49
C GLN A 269 -18.63 -4.55 -9.53
N ALA A 270 -19.08 -4.88 -10.74
CA ALA A 270 -19.23 -3.91 -11.83
C ALA A 270 -20.14 -2.70 -11.48
N HIS A 271 -21.07 -2.89 -10.55
CA HIS A 271 -22.04 -1.87 -10.12
C HIS A 271 -21.41 -0.81 -9.19
N SER A 272 -20.30 -1.09 -8.53
CA SER A 272 -19.73 -0.25 -7.47
C SER A 272 -18.32 0.26 -7.78
N LEU A 273 -17.55 -0.44 -8.62
CA LEU A 273 -16.19 -0.08 -8.97
C LEU A 273 -16.10 1.28 -9.66
N LYS A 274 -15.33 2.19 -9.07
CA LYS A 274 -15.05 3.54 -9.57
C LYS A 274 -13.67 3.66 -10.19
N THR A 275 -12.71 2.89 -9.68
CA THR A 275 -11.32 2.88 -10.14
C THR A 275 -10.85 1.44 -10.30
N ILE A 276 -10.31 1.11 -11.47
CA ILE A 276 -9.66 -0.15 -11.78
C ILE A 276 -8.26 0.15 -12.30
N THR A 277 -7.26 -0.48 -11.69
CA THR A 277 -5.85 -0.44 -12.12
C THR A 277 -5.35 -1.86 -12.21
N ILE A 278 -4.95 -2.31 -13.40
CA ILE A 278 -4.42 -3.66 -13.61
C ILE A 278 -3.21 -3.59 -14.51
N ASP A 279 -2.09 -4.12 -13.99
CA ASP A 279 -0.82 -4.22 -14.71
C ASP A 279 -0.29 -5.64 -14.63
N PHE A 280 -0.46 -6.39 -15.74
CA PHE A 280 -0.01 -7.76 -15.91
C PHE A 280 0.90 -7.84 -17.14
N PRO A 281 2.17 -7.53 -17.02
CA PRO A 281 3.07 -7.39 -18.17
C PRO A 281 3.23 -8.68 -18.98
N SER A 282 3.09 -9.85 -18.35
CA SER A 282 3.25 -11.16 -18.98
C SER A 282 1.96 -11.76 -19.57
N LEU A 283 0.77 -11.20 -19.24
CA LEU A 283 -0.50 -11.77 -19.68
C LEU A 283 -0.99 -11.17 -20.99
N GLY A 284 -1.38 -12.04 -21.92
CA GLY A 284 -2.10 -11.65 -23.13
C GLY A 284 -3.60 -11.55 -22.92
N CYS A 285 -4.31 -10.97 -23.89
CA CYS A 285 -5.75 -10.94 -23.91
C CYS A 285 -6.31 -11.76 -25.07
N ARG A 286 -7.01 -12.86 -24.77
CA ARG A 286 -7.58 -13.75 -25.79
C ARG A 286 -8.96 -13.32 -26.27
N LYS A 287 -9.70 -12.58 -25.46
CA LYS A 287 -11.07 -12.14 -25.72
C LYS A 287 -11.17 -10.63 -25.51
N THR A 288 -12.09 -10.02 -26.22
CA THR A 288 -12.38 -8.60 -26.04
C THR A 288 -12.96 -8.33 -24.67
N LEU A 289 -12.45 -7.29 -23.99
CA LEU A 289 -12.88 -6.90 -22.67
C LEU A 289 -14.31 -6.33 -22.67
N ARG A 290 -15.11 -6.70 -21.67
CA ARG A 290 -16.49 -6.23 -21.49
C ARG A 290 -16.57 -5.08 -20.48
N MET A 291 -15.84 -4.00 -20.75
CA MET A 291 -15.76 -2.89 -19.80
C MET A 291 -17.04 -2.04 -19.70
N ARG A 292 -17.95 -2.15 -20.67
CA ARG A 292 -19.19 -1.40 -20.65
C ARG A 292 -20.14 -1.77 -19.50
N GLU A 293 -19.97 -2.95 -18.92
CA GLU A 293 -20.79 -3.44 -17.81
C GLU A 293 -20.46 -2.70 -16.49
N PHE A 294 -19.31 -2.03 -16.43
CA PHE A 294 -18.87 -1.26 -15.27
C PHE A 294 -19.47 0.15 -15.29
N GLU A 295 -20.75 0.26 -14.90
CA GLU A 295 -21.51 1.50 -15.05
C GLU A 295 -21.01 2.66 -14.17
N ALA A 296 -20.42 2.37 -13.02
CA ALA A 296 -19.91 3.38 -12.08
C ALA A 296 -18.43 3.76 -12.33
N LEU A 297 -17.73 3.11 -13.27
CA LEU A 297 -16.29 3.22 -13.45
C LEU A 297 -15.90 4.58 -14.04
N LYS A 298 -15.04 5.31 -13.31
CA LYS A 298 -14.54 6.62 -13.68
C LYS A 298 -13.09 6.61 -14.15
N GLU A 299 -12.28 5.74 -13.56
CA GLU A 299 -10.86 5.64 -13.86
C GLU A 299 -10.49 4.22 -14.23
N LEU A 300 -9.85 4.06 -15.39
CA LEU A 300 -9.38 2.79 -15.90
C LEU A 300 -7.91 2.91 -16.28
N ARG A 301 -7.07 2.07 -15.67
CA ARG A 301 -5.63 2.01 -15.93
C ARG A 301 -5.26 0.58 -16.27
N LEU A 302 -4.67 0.36 -17.44
CA LEU A 302 -4.31 -0.98 -17.93
C LEU A 302 -3.31 -0.88 -19.10
N ASN A 303 -2.82 -2.01 -19.57
CA ASN A 303 -2.01 -2.06 -20.79
C ASN A 303 -2.88 -1.85 -22.03
N TRP A 304 -2.42 -1.08 -23.00
CA TRP A 304 -3.21 -0.68 -24.15
C TRP A 304 -3.51 -1.83 -25.14
N ASP A 305 -2.69 -2.87 -25.16
CA ASP A 305 -2.81 -4.04 -26.02
C ASP A 305 -3.80 -5.10 -25.55
N TYR A 306 -4.46 -4.88 -24.42
CA TYR A 306 -5.49 -5.78 -23.86
C TYR A 306 -6.84 -5.71 -24.61
N GLN A 307 -6.86 -5.71 -25.88
CA GLN A 307 -8.08 -5.79 -26.69
C GLN A 307 -9.31 -5.06 -26.14
N LEU A 308 -9.07 -3.90 -25.52
CA LEU A 308 -10.10 -3.05 -24.92
C LEU A 308 -11.17 -2.66 -25.96
N PHE A 309 -10.75 -2.47 -27.22
CA PHE A 309 -11.61 -2.05 -28.32
C PHE A 309 -11.99 -3.20 -29.26
N GLY A 310 -11.60 -4.43 -28.94
CA GLY A 310 -11.85 -5.61 -29.75
C GLY A 310 -10.71 -5.97 -30.70
N LYS A 311 -10.81 -7.15 -31.31
CA LYS A 311 -9.92 -7.50 -32.44
C LYS A 311 -10.42 -6.75 -33.67
N SER A 312 -9.49 -6.24 -34.46
CA SER A 312 -9.80 -5.73 -35.80
C SER A 312 -10.57 -6.77 -36.59
N SER A 313 -11.84 -6.58 -36.67
CA SER A 313 -12.60 -7.10 -37.80
C SER A 313 -12.94 -5.88 -38.65
N LYS A 314 -13.07 -6.03 -39.90
CA LYS A 314 -13.35 -4.98 -40.90
C LYS A 314 -14.51 -4.02 -40.57
N LYS A 315 -15.13 -4.16 -39.38
CA LYS A 315 -16.12 -3.27 -38.79
C LYS A 315 -15.96 -3.30 -37.27
N PRO A 316 -15.27 -2.33 -36.69
CA PRO A 316 -15.19 -2.21 -35.22
C PRO A 316 -16.58 -2.14 -34.60
N ARG A 317 -16.90 -3.08 -33.71
CA ARG A 317 -18.18 -3.10 -32.97
C ARG A 317 -18.09 -2.21 -31.73
N LEU A 318 -17.73 -0.94 -31.92
CA LEU A 318 -17.55 0.03 -30.84
C LEU A 318 -18.79 0.18 -29.93
N HIS A 319 -19.95 -0.26 -30.36
CA HIS A 319 -21.19 -0.19 -29.58
C HIS A 319 -21.42 -1.39 -28.65
N SER A 320 -20.84 -2.56 -28.93
CA SER A 320 -21.04 -3.77 -28.09
C SER A 320 -19.87 -4.06 -27.16
N VAL A 321 -18.71 -3.48 -27.49
CA VAL A 321 -17.47 -3.64 -26.75
C VAL A 321 -16.99 -2.22 -26.53
N GLY A 322 -17.48 -1.57 -25.53
CA GLY A 322 -17.21 -0.16 -25.33
C GLY A 322 -16.55 0.12 -23.99
N LEU A 323 -16.03 1.31 -23.91
CA LEU A 323 -15.60 1.88 -22.65
C LEU A 323 -16.77 2.03 -21.68
N PRO A 324 -16.51 2.02 -20.38
CA PRO A 324 -17.50 2.34 -19.36
C PRO A 324 -18.21 3.67 -19.63
N PRO A 325 -19.53 3.76 -19.38
CA PRO A 325 -20.31 4.95 -19.74
C PRO A 325 -19.90 6.23 -18.99
N GLU A 326 -19.42 6.08 -17.75
CA GLU A 326 -19.02 7.18 -16.87
C GLU A 326 -17.49 7.40 -16.82
N LEU A 327 -16.73 6.78 -17.73
CA LEU A 327 -15.27 6.84 -17.73
C LEU A 327 -14.78 8.28 -17.96
N GLU A 328 -14.00 8.79 -17.02
CA GLU A 328 -13.41 10.12 -17.06
C GLU A 328 -11.91 10.11 -17.40
N LEU A 329 -11.19 9.08 -16.92
CA LEU A 329 -9.76 8.90 -17.10
C LEU A 329 -9.46 7.52 -17.68
N LEU A 330 -8.63 7.48 -18.74
CA LEU A 330 -8.05 6.28 -19.32
C LEU A 330 -6.52 6.42 -19.33
N GLU A 331 -5.83 5.47 -18.71
CA GLU A 331 -4.38 5.45 -18.63
C GLU A 331 -3.82 4.12 -19.14
N PHE A 332 -2.74 4.19 -19.90
CA PHE A 332 -2.02 3.04 -20.41
C PHE A 332 -0.61 3.00 -19.85
N PHE A 333 -0.18 1.81 -19.39
CA PHE A 333 1.13 1.61 -18.75
C PHE A 333 2.25 1.26 -19.72
N ASN A 334 1.91 0.71 -20.90
CA ASN A 334 2.89 0.32 -21.88
C ASN A 334 2.91 1.28 -23.10
N GLU A 335 4.00 1.25 -23.85
CA GLU A 335 4.20 2.08 -25.02
C GLU A 335 3.13 1.88 -26.08
N LEU A 336 2.61 2.96 -26.65
CA LEU A 336 1.66 2.91 -27.75
C LEU A 336 2.33 2.51 -29.06
N GLY A 337 1.64 1.70 -29.86
CA GLY A 337 1.97 1.50 -31.27
C GLY A 337 2.77 0.24 -31.60
N LYS A 338 2.90 -0.71 -30.67
CA LYS A 338 3.47 -2.03 -30.96
C LYS A 338 2.54 -2.88 -31.86
N ASP A 339 1.22 -2.67 -31.79
CA ASP A 339 0.22 -3.34 -32.62
C ASP A 339 -0.58 -2.31 -33.44
N GLU A 340 -0.44 -2.38 -34.77
CA GLU A 340 -1.12 -1.46 -35.70
C GLU A 340 -2.64 -1.61 -35.64
N GLU A 341 -3.16 -2.84 -35.48
CA GLU A 341 -4.60 -3.08 -35.46
C GLU A 341 -5.26 -2.46 -34.22
N VAL A 342 -4.61 -2.58 -33.06
CA VAL A 342 -5.10 -1.97 -31.81
C VAL A 342 -4.99 -0.45 -31.88
N THR A 343 -3.94 0.07 -32.50
CA THR A 343 -3.77 1.50 -32.74
C THR A 343 -4.89 2.08 -33.60
N ASP A 344 -5.25 1.42 -34.71
CA ASP A 344 -6.36 1.84 -35.55
C ASP A 344 -7.70 1.86 -34.82
N LEU A 345 -7.92 0.90 -33.93
CA LEU A 345 -9.12 0.86 -33.09
C LEU A 345 -9.14 1.98 -32.07
N LEU A 346 -8.00 2.32 -31.44
CA LEU A 346 -7.87 3.45 -30.54
C LEU A 346 -8.17 4.77 -31.27
N LEU A 347 -7.60 4.99 -32.44
CA LEU A 347 -7.85 6.17 -33.25
C LEU A 347 -9.32 6.27 -33.66
N ALA A 348 -9.92 5.15 -34.09
CA ALA A 348 -11.36 5.08 -34.41
C ALA A 348 -12.24 5.42 -33.21
N MET A 349 -11.87 4.98 -32.01
CA MET A 349 -12.57 5.33 -30.77
C MET A 349 -12.45 6.84 -30.49
N LEU A 350 -11.25 7.39 -30.58
CA LEU A 350 -11.00 8.82 -30.35
C LEU A 350 -11.78 9.69 -31.35
N GLN A 351 -11.82 9.35 -32.63
CA GLN A 351 -12.59 10.06 -33.65
C GLN A 351 -14.08 10.04 -33.36
N ASN A 352 -14.58 8.97 -32.73
CA ASN A 352 -16.00 8.80 -32.37
C ASN A 352 -16.24 9.05 -30.87
N LYS A 353 -15.35 9.76 -30.17
CA LYS A 353 -15.40 10.00 -28.72
C LYS A 353 -16.76 10.51 -28.25
N SER A 354 -17.38 11.43 -28.98
CA SER A 354 -18.67 12.01 -28.64
C SER A 354 -19.82 11.00 -28.54
N VAL A 355 -19.66 9.83 -29.11
CA VAL A 355 -20.64 8.73 -29.10
C VAL A 355 -20.23 7.60 -28.16
N VAL A 356 -18.97 7.23 -28.17
CA VAL A 356 -18.44 6.02 -27.52
C VAL A 356 -17.91 6.31 -26.11
N ALA A 357 -17.33 7.49 -25.88
CA ALA A 357 -16.67 7.86 -24.64
C ALA A 357 -16.96 9.32 -24.26
N ARG A 358 -18.25 9.64 -24.08
CA ARG A 358 -18.75 11.02 -23.89
C ARG A 358 -18.15 11.70 -22.67
N THR A 359 -17.97 10.95 -21.60
CA THR A 359 -17.49 11.41 -20.29
C THR A 359 -15.97 11.48 -20.19
N LEU A 360 -15.26 10.87 -21.14
CA LEU A 360 -13.78 10.84 -21.13
C LEU A 360 -13.20 12.25 -21.25
N LYS A 361 -12.46 12.67 -20.22
CA LYS A 361 -11.85 13.99 -20.08
C LYS A 361 -10.35 13.98 -20.28
N ARG A 362 -9.70 12.89 -19.83
CA ARG A 362 -8.25 12.79 -19.78
C ARG A 362 -7.78 11.40 -20.23
N MET A 363 -6.71 11.38 -21.00
CA MET A 363 -6.00 10.16 -21.38
C MET A 363 -4.52 10.33 -21.03
N ILE A 364 -3.91 9.28 -20.46
CA ILE A 364 -2.50 9.23 -20.11
C ILE A 364 -1.89 8.07 -20.91
N VAL A 365 -0.79 8.34 -21.57
CA VAL A 365 -0.08 7.36 -22.41
C VAL A 365 1.41 7.41 -22.15
N VAL A 366 2.08 6.29 -22.30
CA VAL A 366 3.54 6.22 -22.30
C VAL A 366 4.06 6.53 -23.69
N GLU A 367 5.16 7.25 -23.78
CA GLU A 367 5.84 7.55 -25.02
C GLU A 367 6.23 6.26 -25.75
N GLY A 368 5.99 6.21 -27.05
CA GLY A 368 6.22 5.04 -27.87
C GLY A 368 6.50 5.45 -29.31
N ASN A 369 5.87 4.78 -30.28
CA ASN A 369 6.06 5.08 -31.69
C ASN A 369 5.66 6.52 -32.04
N ASP A 370 6.62 7.36 -32.37
CA ASP A 370 6.47 8.80 -32.69
C ASP A 370 5.36 9.13 -33.67
N LYS A 371 5.15 8.27 -34.67
CA LYS A 371 4.10 8.47 -35.72
C LYS A 371 2.72 8.30 -35.09
N VAL A 372 2.53 7.22 -34.38
CA VAL A 372 1.27 6.91 -33.66
C VAL A 372 0.95 7.99 -32.64
N LEU A 373 1.93 8.39 -31.87
CA LEU A 373 1.78 9.42 -30.84
C LEU A 373 1.35 10.77 -31.43
N LYS A 374 1.91 11.15 -32.59
CA LYS A 374 1.51 12.39 -33.30
C LYS A 374 0.05 12.32 -33.78
N GLU A 375 -0.39 11.18 -34.30
CA GLU A 375 -1.77 10.97 -34.75
C GLU A 375 -2.75 10.99 -33.55
N VAL A 376 -2.43 10.31 -32.47
CA VAL A 376 -3.22 10.31 -31.24
C VAL A 376 -3.31 11.73 -30.65
N LYS A 377 -2.19 12.46 -30.58
CA LYS A 377 -2.14 13.84 -30.08
C LYS A 377 -3.00 14.81 -30.92
N ALA A 378 -2.95 14.66 -32.23
CA ALA A 378 -3.77 15.47 -33.14
C ALA A 378 -5.26 15.19 -32.92
N THR A 379 -5.66 13.92 -32.89
CA THR A 379 -7.04 13.48 -32.70
C THR A 379 -7.59 13.89 -31.33
N CYS A 380 -6.79 13.73 -30.25
CA CYS A 380 -7.19 14.17 -28.91
C CYS A 380 -7.45 15.67 -28.87
N LYS A 381 -6.59 16.49 -29.50
CA LYS A 381 -6.77 17.93 -29.60
C LYS A 381 -8.05 18.32 -30.37
N GLU A 382 -8.36 17.63 -31.46
CA GLU A 382 -9.61 17.86 -32.21
C GLU A 382 -10.85 17.52 -31.41
N GLN A 383 -10.79 16.48 -30.57
CA GLN A 383 -11.90 16.04 -29.74
C GLN A 383 -11.98 16.71 -28.37
N GLY A 384 -11.09 17.67 -28.08
CA GLY A 384 -11.04 18.39 -26.81
C GLY A 384 -10.71 17.47 -25.62
N LEU A 385 -9.93 16.40 -25.85
CA LEU A 385 -9.48 15.48 -24.83
C LEU A 385 -8.09 15.92 -24.34
N GLN A 386 -7.92 16.02 -23.02
CA GLN A 386 -6.61 16.23 -22.42
C GLN A 386 -5.77 14.96 -22.59
N LEU A 387 -4.57 15.10 -23.18
CA LEU A 387 -3.61 14.04 -23.35
C LEU A 387 -2.34 14.39 -22.56
N ASP A 388 -1.97 13.52 -21.63
CA ASP A 388 -0.70 13.60 -20.91
C ASP A 388 0.18 12.44 -21.40
N ILE A 389 1.44 12.74 -21.65
CA ILE A 389 2.43 11.79 -22.15
C ILE A 389 3.49 11.64 -21.06
N ILE A 390 3.69 10.42 -20.62
CA ILE A 390 4.77 10.07 -19.70
C ILE A 390 5.93 9.61 -20.58
N GLY A 391 7.05 10.35 -20.56
CA GLY A 391 8.30 9.92 -21.19
C GLY A 391 8.87 8.74 -20.40
N GLU A 392 9.58 7.83 -21.06
CA GLU A 392 10.56 7.02 -20.35
C GLU A 392 11.45 7.99 -19.58
N LEU A 393 11.56 7.80 -18.28
CA LEU A 393 12.56 8.51 -17.50
C LEU A 393 13.90 8.04 -18.08
N ASP A 394 14.56 8.94 -18.82
CA ASP A 394 15.95 8.71 -19.21
C ASP A 394 16.73 8.41 -17.92
N GLU A 395 17.08 7.15 -17.70
CA GLU A 395 17.94 6.73 -16.59
C GLU A 395 19.38 7.28 -16.71
N ASP A 396 19.62 8.19 -17.66
CA ASP A 396 20.94 8.70 -18.07
C ASP A 396 21.19 10.17 -17.77
N ASP A 397 20.45 10.84 -16.90
CA ASP A 397 20.85 12.17 -16.37
C ASP A 397 21.63 12.05 -15.03
N SER A 398 22.58 11.15 -14.96
CA SER A 398 23.74 11.31 -14.09
C SER A 398 24.82 12.07 -14.89
N ASP A 399 24.64 13.34 -15.10
CA ASP A 399 25.70 14.25 -15.47
C ASP A 399 26.81 14.21 -14.40
N ASP A 400 27.75 13.33 -14.67
CA ASP A 400 29.06 13.29 -14.02
C ASP A 400 29.91 14.44 -14.55
N ASP A 401 29.58 15.69 -14.15
CA ASP A 401 30.45 16.84 -14.24
C ASP A 401 31.60 16.69 -13.24
N THR A 402 32.51 15.77 -13.49
CA THR A 402 33.85 15.80 -12.91
C THR A 402 34.80 16.44 -13.91
N ASP A 403 34.89 17.75 -13.78
CA ASP A 403 35.96 18.57 -14.32
C ASP A 403 37.33 17.93 -14.08
N GLY A 404 38.09 17.94 -15.18
CA GLY A 404 39.42 17.42 -15.25
C GLY A 404 40.42 18.04 -14.28
N ILE A 405 41.26 17.19 -13.75
CA ILE A 405 42.64 17.56 -13.36
C ILE A 405 43.54 16.57 -14.05
N THR A 406 44.25 17.08 -15.06
CA THR A 406 45.49 16.55 -15.62
C THR A 406 46.56 16.54 -14.53
N ASP A 407 47.37 15.52 -14.40
CA ASP A 407 48.81 15.51 -14.69
C ASP A 407 49.53 14.27 -14.15
N SER A 408 50.41 13.87 -15.02
CA SER A 408 51.76 13.34 -14.90
C SER A 408 52.00 11.86 -14.64
N ASP A 409 52.53 11.31 -15.72
CA ASP A 409 53.75 10.51 -15.85
C ASP A 409 54.20 9.66 -14.66
N SER A 410 54.32 8.38 -14.91
CA SER A 410 55.59 7.66 -14.77
C SER A 410 55.50 6.23 -15.35
N GLU A 411 56.52 6.01 -16.12
CA GLU A 411 56.94 4.85 -16.91
C GLU A 411 57.20 3.58 -16.06
N GLU A 412 57.21 2.47 -16.84
CA GLU A 412 58.05 1.26 -16.71
C GLU A 412 57.80 0.35 -15.49
N THR A 413 57.56 -0.89 -15.69
CA THR A 413 58.46 -1.96 -16.15
C THR A 413 57.72 -3.28 -16.39
N GLU A 414 58.08 -3.90 -17.50
CA GLU A 414 57.90 -5.31 -17.82
C GLU A 414 58.59 -6.21 -16.78
N GLU A 415 57.94 -7.32 -16.42
CA GLU A 415 58.68 -8.59 -16.18
C GLU A 415 57.72 -9.75 -16.47
N GLU A 416 58.07 -10.46 -17.54
CA GLU A 416 57.69 -11.82 -17.82
C GLU A 416 58.28 -12.74 -16.72
N GLU A 417 57.53 -13.75 -16.30
CA GLU A 417 58.09 -15.05 -15.98
C GLU A 417 57.02 -16.15 -16.14
N GLU A 418 57.41 -17.08 -16.97
CA GLU A 418 56.80 -18.37 -17.27
C GLU A 418 57.01 -19.39 -16.11
N GLU A 419 56.29 -20.55 -16.28
CA GLU A 419 56.56 -21.88 -15.69
C GLU A 419 56.03 -22.07 -14.23
N ASP A 420 55.20 -23.05 -13.96
CA ASP A 420 54.98 -24.49 -14.29
C ASP A 420 53.54 -24.94 -14.02
#